data_54f0a272202e8ecdd65bbf557cdcae24
#
_entry.id   54f0a272202e8ecdd65bbf557cdcae24
#
_cell.length_a   1.000
_cell.length_b   1.000
_cell.length_c   1.000
_cell.angle_alpha   90.00
_cell.angle_beta   90.00
_cell.angle_gamma   90.00
#
_symmetry.space_group_name_H-M   'P 1'
#
loop_
_entity.id
_entity.type
_entity.pdbx_description
1 polymer ?
#
loop_
_entity_poly.entity_id
_entity_poly.type
_entity_poly.pdbx_seq_one_letter_code
_entity_poly.pdbx_strand_id
1 'polypeptide(L)'
;SRLLKELLEAKVGKEEAGKRIVAITDASKGALRTLADQEGYKTFVIPDNVGGRFSVLTPVGLLPIAIAGFDIKELVQGAIEMRKACIDDEKSIALEYAVARTALYRKGYAVELLANFNPKLHYITEWWKQLYGESEGKANKGIFPAGVDFTTDLHSMGQYIQQGVRMLMETVISVGKPHYQVQIPSDAANLDKLNFLAGKRVDEVNKMAELG
;
A
#
# COMPACT_ATOMS: atom_id res chain seq x y z
N SER A 1 18.24 11.56 -6.52
CA SER A 1 19.40 11.21 -5.68
C SER A 1 20.47 12.30 -5.66
N ARG A 2 20.86 12.93 -6.79
CA ARG A 2 21.87 14.02 -6.80
C ARG A 2 21.51 15.14 -5.84
N LEU A 3 20.31 15.69 -5.90
CA LEU A 3 19.86 16.77 -5.03
C LEU A 3 19.95 16.40 -3.52
N LEU A 4 19.54 15.19 -3.15
CA LEU A 4 19.60 14.74 -1.77
C LEU A 4 21.04 14.54 -1.29
N LYS A 5 21.92 14.03 -2.15
CA LYS A 5 23.35 13.92 -1.87
C LYS A 5 23.96 15.31 -1.61
N GLU A 6 23.73 16.26 -2.50
CA GLU A 6 24.24 17.65 -2.41
C GLU A 6 23.73 18.33 -1.12
N LEU A 7 22.44 18.21 -0.81
CA LEU A 7 21.87 18.77 0.43
C LEU A 7 22.49 18.14 1.69
N LEU A 8 22.73 16.83 1.66
CA LEU A 8 23.36 16.15 2.80
C LEU A 8 24.82 16.57 2.95
N GLU A 9 25.59 16.62 1.85
CA GLU A 9 26.98 17.08 1.84
C GLU A 9 27.13 18.53 2.31
N ALA A 10 26.21 19.41 1.90
CA ALA A 10 26.18 20.79 2.36
C ALA A 10 25.90 20.91 3.87
N LYS A 11 25.11 19.97 4.42
CA LYS A 11 24.73 20.01 5.84
C LYS A 11 25.77 19.41 6.77
N VAL A 12 26.43 18.34 6.39
CA VAL A 12 27.29 17.57 7.28
C VAL A 12 28.72 17.36 6.76
N GLY A 13 29.04 17.87 5.57
CA GLY A 13 30.29 17.63 4.86
C GLY A 13 30.34 16.30 4.12
N LYS A 14 31.20 16.19 3.10
CA LYS A 14 31.24 15.07 2.15
C LYS A 14 31.56 13.74 2.86
N GLU A 15 32.55 13.71 3.75
CA GLU A 15 32.98 12.49 4.43
C GLU A 15 31.86 11.92 5.32
N GLU A 16 31.24 12.77 6.12
CA GLU A 16 30.16 12.36 7.02
C GLU A 16 28.88 12.01 6.24
N ALA A 17 28.59 12.70 5.13
CA ALA A 17 27.48 12.38 4.23
C ALA A 17 27.65 10.96 3.65
N GLY A 18 28.86 10.58 3.24
CA GLY A 18 29.14 9.23 2.74
C GLY A 18 28.78 8.12 3.74
N LYS A 19 29.05 8.33 5.03
CA LYS A 19 28.73 7.37 6.11
C LYS A 19 27.21 7.23 6.34
N ARG A 20 26.42 8.24 5.97
CA ARG A 20 24.95 8.29 6.16
C ARG A 20 24.16 7.86 4.93
N ILE A 21 24.83 7.59 3.82
CA ILE A 21 24.20 7.10 2.60
C ILE A 21 24.29 5.57 2.58
N VAL A 22 23.14 4.95 2.37
CA VAL A 22 23.04 3.51 2.15
C VAL A 22 22.45 3.30 0.75
N ALA A 23 23.13 2.55 -0.10
CA ALA A 23 22.66 2.22 -1.43
C ALA A 23 22.05 0.82 -1.48
N ILE A 24 20.82 0.71 -1.97
CA ILE A 24 20.17 -0.57 -2.24
C ILE A 24 20.16 -0.73 -3.75
N THR A 25 20.92 -1.68 -4.26
CA THR A 25 21.21 -1.78 -5.69
C THR A 25 21.58 -3.20 -6.11
N ASP A 26 21.82 -3.40 -7.40
CA ASP A 26 22.37 -4.64 -7.97
C ASP A 26 23.71 -5.02 -7.31
N ALA A 27 24.03 -6.31 -7.34
CA ALA A 27 25.26 -6.85 -6.75
C ALA A 27 26.54 -6.39 -7.46
N SER A 28 26.48 -6.21 -8.77
CA SER A 28 27.69 -6.07 -9.60
C SER A 28 27.64 -4.98 -10.68
N LYS A 29 26.44 -4.49 -11.04
CA LYS A 29 26.27 -3.60 -12.21
C LYS A 29 25.27 -2.46 -11.94
N GLY A 30 25.34 -1.48 -12.84
CA GLY A 30 24.44 -0.33 -12.80
C GLY A 30 25.07 0.92 -12.18
N ALA A 31 24.54 2.09 -12.54
CA ALA A 31 25.09 3.39 -12.16
C ALA A 31 25.18 3.60 -10.65
N LEU A 32 24.18 3.12 -9.89
CA LEU A 32 24.20 3.25 -8.43
C LEU A 32 25.23 2.31 -7.79
N ARG A 33 25.44 1.12 -8.35
CA ARG A 33 26.51 0.20 -7.90
C ARG A 33 27.86 0.87 -8.07
N THR A 34 28.15 1.36 -9.28
CA THR A 34 29.40 2.05 -9.58
C THR A 34 29.63 3.25 -8.65
N LEU A 35 28.61 4.07 -8.44
CA LEU A 35 28.70 5.22 -7.52
C LEU A 35 28.97 4.76 -6.09
N ALA A 36 28.29 3.75 -5.61
CA ALA A 36 28.46 3.25 -4.25
C ALA A 36 29.86 2.70 -4.02
N ASP A 37 30.44 2.01 -5.01
CA ASP A 37 31.82 1.52 -4.93
C ASP A 37 32.84 2.66 -4.92
N GLN A 38 32.64 3.67 -5.77
CA GLN A 38 33.52 4.85 -5.84
C GLN A 38 33.52 5.71 -4.58
N GLU A 39 32.34 5.88 -3.98
CA GLU A 39 32.15 6.74 -2.80
C GLU A 39 32.23 5.95 -1.47
N GLY A 40 32.38 4.62 -1.53
CA GLY A 40 32.46 3.76 -0.35
C GLY A 40 31.16 3.66 0.45
N TYR A 41 30.00 3.77 -0.20
CA TYR A 41 28.72 3.69 0.51
C TYR A 41 28.44 2.29 1.03
N LYS A 42 27.78 2.19 2.19
CA LYS A 42 27.20 0.95 2.65
C LYS A 42 26.12 0.47 1.66
N THR A 43 26.17 -0.81 1.31
CA THR A 43 25.25 -1.35 0.30
C THR A 43 24.47 -2.54 0.81
N PHE A 44 23.24 -2.68 0.26
CA PHE A 44 22.48 -3.92 0.31
C PHE A 44 22.11 -4.32 -1.12
N VAL A 45 22.07 -5.62 -1.36
CA VAL A 45 21.81 -6.19 -2.68
C VAL A 45 20.32 -6.46 -2.86
N ILE A 46 19.80 -6.09 -4.03
CA ILE A 46 18.47 -6.52 -4.50
C ILE A 46 18.69 -7.84 -5.23
N PRO A 47 17.99 -8.94 -4.84
CA PRO A 47 18.08 -10.20 -5.58
C PRO A 47 17.63 -10.05 -7.03
N ASP A 48 18.40 -10.56 -7.98
CA ASP A 48 18.14 -10.42 -9.42
C ASP A 48 16.80 -11.03 -9.88
N ASN A 49 16.32 -12.01 -9.15
CA ASN A 49 15.07 -12.70 -9.43
C ASN A 49 13.83 -12.09 -8.75
N VAL A 50 13.97 -10.92 -8.11
CA VAL A 50 12.87 -10.21 -7.46
C VAL A 50 12.58 -8.91 -8.20
N GLY A 51 11.43 -8.85 -8.88
CA GLY A 51 10.96 -7.64 -9.54
C GLY A 51 10.54 -6.55 -8.55
N GLY A 52 10.53 -5.28 -8.99
CA GLY A 52 10.28 -4.12 -8.15
C GLY A 52 8.99 -4.22 -7.31
N ARG A 53 7.88 -4.59 -7.92
CA ARG A 53 6.57 -4.72 -7.25
C ARG A 53 6.48 -5.85 -6.22
N PHE A 54 7.45 -6.76 -6.19
CA PHE A 54 7.56 -7.85 -5.22
C PHE A 54 8.66 -7.59 -4.16
N SER A 55 9.33 -6.44 -4.20
CA SER A 55 10.58 -6.22 -3.47
C SER A 55 10.42 -5.71 -2.04
N VAL A 56 9.19 -5.53 -1.52
CA VAL A 56 8.95 -4.99 -0.17
C VAL A 56 9.61 -5.83 0.94
N LEU A 57 9.69 -7.15 0.77
CA LEU A 57 10.35 -8.07 1.71
C LEU A 57 11.85 -8.28 1.44
N THR A 58 12.44 -7.46 0.59
CA THR A 58 13.89 -7.35 0.38
C THR A 58 14.43 -6.11 1.08
N PRO A 59 15.73 -5.83 1.05
CA PRO A 59 16.27 -4.59 1.60
C PRO A 59 15.59 -3.31 1.09
N VAL A 60 14.97 -3.35 -0.10
CA VAL A 60 14.22 -2.20 -0.68
C VAL A 60 13.11 -1.70 0.24
N GLY A 61 12.33 -2.61 0.82
CA GLY A 61 11.27 -2.24 1.77
C GLY A 61 11.73 -2.37 3.21
N LEU A 62 12.47 -3.43 3.56
CA LEU A 62 12.82 -3.70 4.96
C LEU A 62 13.72 -2.64 5.59
N LEU A 63 14.65 -2.05 4.84
CA LEU A 63 15.54 -1.03 5.41
C LEU A 63 14.78 0.25 5.81
N PRO A 64 13.99 0.89 4.93
CA PRO A 64 13.23 2.07 5.32
C PRO A 64 12.18 1.78 6.40
N ILE A 65 11.56 0.61 6.39
CA ILE A 65 10.60 0.18 7.43
C ILE A 65 11.30 0.06 8.79
N ALA A 66 12.49 -0.55 8.84
CA ALA A 66 13.29 -0.64 10.05
C ALA A 66 13.75 0.74 10.57
N ILE A 67 14.16 1.65 9.66
CA ILE A 67 14.56 3.02 10.02
C ILE A 67 13.35 3.80 10.58
N ALA A 68 12.14 3.52 10.07
CA ALA A 68 10.91 4.10 10.60
C ALA A 68 10.51 3.55 11.98
N GLY A 69 11.23 2.57 12.52
CA GLY A 69 11.02 2.01 13.86
C GLY A 69 10.05 0.85 13.95
N PHE A 70 9.63 0.28 12.80
CA PHE A 70 8.75 -0.90 12.80
C PHE A 70 9.56 -2.19 12.95
N ASP A 71 8.93 -3.21 13.54
CA ASP A 71 9.54 -4.54 13.67
C ASP A 71 9.46 -5.30 12.34
N ILE A 72 10.59 -5.33 11.63
CA ILE A 72 10.71 -6.06 10.36
C ILE A 72 10.68 -7.58 10.53
N LYS A 73 10.97 -8.10 11.73
CA LYS A 73 10.90 -9.55 11.99
C LYS A 73 9.44 -10.00 12.04
N GLU A 74 8.58 -9.24 12.72
CA GLU A 74 7.14 -9.51 12.74
C GLU A 74 6.55 -9.39 11.33
N LEU A 75 6.97 -8.39 10.54
CA LEU A 75 6.54 -8.26 9.15
C LEU A 75 6.90 -9.50 8.31
N VAL A 76 8.14 -9.96 8.40
CA VAL A 76 8.61 -11.16 7.68
C VAL A 76 7.91 -12.41 8.20
N GLN A 77 7.67 -12.51 9.51
CA GLN A 77 6.95 -13.64 10.10
C GLN A 77 5.51 -13.73 9.54
N GLY A 78 4.79 -12.62 9.46
CA GLY A 78 3.47 -12.57 8.83
C GLY A 78 3.48 -13.05 7.37
N ALA A 79 4.52 -12.68 6.61
CA ALA A 79 4.68 -13.15 5.24
C ALA A 79 4.95 -14.67 5.16
N ILE A 80 5.74 -15.21 6.10
CA ILE A 80 5.99 -16.66 6.21
C ILE A 80 4.70 -17.43 6.51
N GLU A 81 3.91 -16.92 7.45
CA GLU A 81 2.63 -17.53 7.83
C GLU A 81 1.63 -17.52 6.67
N MET A 82 1.50 -16.38 5.98
CA MET A 82 0.61 -16.29 4.82
C MET A 82 1.08 -17.17 3.66
N ARG A 83 2.40 -17.26 3.41
CA ARG A 83 2.94 -18.19 2.42
C ARG A 83 2.56 -19.65 2.75
N LYS A 84 2.68 -20.04 4.02
CA LYS A 84 2.27 -21.36 4.50
C LYS A 84 0.78 -21.61 4.22
N ALA A 85 -0.08 -20.68 4.64
CA ALA A 85 -1.52 -20.76 4.41
C ALA A 85 -1.87 -20.88 2.91
N CYS A 86 -1.14 -20.18 2.03
CA CYS A 86 -1.39 -20.26 0.59
C CYS A 86 -0.93 -21.56 -0.08
N ILE A 87 0.09 -22.24 0.48
CA ILE A 87 0.68 -23.45 -0.12
C ILE A 87 0.07 -24.72 0.46
N ASP A 88 -0.14 -24.73 1.77
CA ASP A 88 -0.54 -25.93 2.52
C ASP A 88 -2.08 -26.12 2.57
N ASP A 89 -2.86 -25.08 2.24
CA ASP A 89 -4.31 -25.10 2.25
C ASP A 89 -4.90 -24.99 0.83
N GLU A 90 -5.51 -26.06 0.36
CA GLU A 90 -6.22 -26.11 -0.95
C GLU A 90 -7.41 -25.14 -1.02
N LYS A 91 -7.89 -24.64 0.12
CA LYS A 91 -8.99 -23.67 0.26
C LYS A 91 -8.48 -22.31 0.77
N SER A 92 -7.25 -21.96 0.43
CA SER A 92 -6.70 -20.69 0.91
C SER A 92 -7.54 -19.49 0.45
N ILE A 93 -7.67 -18.50 1.32
CA ILE A 93 -8.35 -17.22 1.04
C ILE A 93 -7.81 -16.56 -0.24
N ALA A 94 -6.50 -16.67 -0.50
CA ALA A 94 -5.89 -16.14 -1.71
C ALA A 94 -6.41 -16.84 -2.98
N LEU A 95 -6.63 -18.16 -2.92
CA LEU A 95 -7.21 -18.91 -4.03
C LEU A 95 -8.68 -18.57 -4.23
N GLU A 96 -9.46 -18.50 -3.16
CA GLU A 96 -10.87 -18.07 -3.22
C GLU A 96 -11.01 -16.69 -3.87
N TYR A 97 -10.18 -15.72 -3.45
CA TYR A 97 -10.16 -14.40 -4.04
C TYR A 97 -9.80 -14.43 -5.53
N ALA A 98 -8.78 -15.19 -5.93
CA ALA A 98 -8.38 -15.33 -7.32
C ALA A 98 -9.49 -15.95 -8.18
N VAL A 99 -10.20 -16.95 -7.66
CA VAL A 99 -11.35 -17.60 -8.33
C VAL A 99 -12.50 -16.61 -8.49
N ALA A 100 -12.85 -15.88 -7.42
CA ALA A 100 -13.93 -14.88 -7.46
C ALA A 100 -13.63 -13.79 -8.51
N ARG A 101 -12.43 -13.21 -8.50
CA ARG A 101 -11.96 -12.22 -9.49
C ARG A 101 -12.07 -12.74 -10.92
N THR A 102 -11.57 -13.96 -11.15
CA THR A 102 -11.61 -14.58 -12.48
C THR A 102 -13.05 -14.85 -12.95
N ALA A 103 -13.92 -15.30 -12.06
CA ALA A 103 -15.33 -15.54 -12.37
C ALA A 103 -16.06 -14.23 -12.73
N LEU A 104 -15.82 -13.16 -11.97
CA LEU A 104 -16.39 -11.84 -12.25
C LEU A 104 -15.85 -11.25 -13.56
N TYR A 105 -14.54 -11.36 -13.83
CA TYR A 105 -13.95 -10.93 -15.09
C TYR A 105 -14.61 -11.62 -16.29
N ARG A 106 -14.84 -12.93 -16.23
CA ARG A 106 -15.53 -13.69 -17.27
C ARG A 106 -16.98 -13.26 -17.49
N LYS A 107 -17.59 -12.63 -16.47
CA LYS A 107 -18.94 -12.03 -16.55
C LYS A 107 -18.94 -10.59 -17.07
N GLY A 108 -17.76 -10.02 -17.39
CA GLY A 108 -17.65 -8.67 -17.93
C GLY A 108 -17.28 -7.58 -16.91
N TYR A 109 -17.01 -7.94 -15.65
CA TYR A 109 -16.48 -6.99 -14.66
C TYR A 109 -14.98 -6.79 -14.92
N ALA A 110 -14.66 -5.73 -15.65
CA ALA A 110 -13.30 -5.49 -16.16
C ALA A 110 -12.46 -4.57 -15.27
N VAL A 111 -13.06 -3.96 -14.25
CA VAL A 111 -12.39 -3.06 -13.32
C VAL A 111 -12.61 -3.56 -11.90
N GLU A 112 -11.53 -3.70 -11.15
CA GLU A 112 -11.59 -3.93 -9.71
C GLU A 112 -11.22 -2.67 -8.96
N LEU A 113 -12.10 -2.26 -8.08
CA LEU A 113 -11.95 -1.08 -7.24
C LEU A 113 -11.55 -1.51 -5.83
N LEU A 114 -10.30 -1.24 -5.44
CA LEU A 114 -9.88 -1.46 -4.07
C LEU A 114 -10.23 -0.23 -3.23
N ALA A 115 -11.20 -0.39 -2.34
CA ALA A 115 -11.70 0.67 -1.49
C ALA A 115 -11.14 0.55 -0.06
N ASN A 116 -10.74 1.67 0.52
CA ASN A 116 -10.39 1.75 1.93
C ASN A 116 -11.04 2.97 2.59
N PHE A 117 -11.34 2.84 3.89
CA PHE A 117 -11.88 3.91 4.72
C PHE A 117 -10.86 4.45 5.73
N ASN A 118 -9.58 4.09 5.56
CA ASN A 118 -8.52 4.53 6.44
C ASN A 118 -7.36 5.12 5.62
N PRO A 119 -7.06 6.42 5.73
CA PRO A 119 -6.03 7.08 4.93
C PRO A 119 -4.62 6.45 5.05
N LYS A 120 -4.34 5.71 6.12
CA LYS A 120 -3.08 4.96 6.29
C LYS A 120 -2.93 3.82 5.29
N LEU A 121 -4.01 3.35 4.68
CA LEU A 121 -4.02 2.26 3.70
C LEU A 121 -3.82 2.75 2.26
N HIS A 122 -3.79 4.06 2.03
CA HIS A 122 -3.60 4.65 0.71
C HIS A 122 -2.45 4.00 -0.08
N TYR A 123 -1.25 3.93 0.51
CA TYR A 123 -0.09 3.35 -0.19
C TYR A 123 -0.13 1.83 -0.33
N ILE A 124 -0.96 1.12 0.44
CA ILE A 124 -1.24 -0.30 0.19
C ILE A 124 -2.06 -0.44 -1.09
N THR A 125 -3.05 0.43 -1.28
CA THR A 125 -3.84 0.50 -2.52
C THR A 125 -2.97 0.85 -3.73
N GLU A 126 -2.04 1.82 -3.59
CA GLU A 126 -1.10 2.19 -4.65
C GLU A 126 -0.17 1.02 -5.04
N TRP A 127 0.36 0.31 -4.05
CA TRP A 127 1.17 -0.89 -4.30
C TRP A 127 0.35 -2.00 -4.97
N TRP A 128 -0.87 -2.24 -4.52
CA TRP A 128 -1.79 -3.21 -5.10
C TRP A 128 -2.09 -2.89 -6.58
N LYS A 129 -2.30 -1.62 -6.94
CA LYS A 129 -2.46 -1.20 -8.35
C LYS A 129 -1.26 -1.57 -9.20
N GLN A 130 -0.05 -1.28 -8.72
CA GLN A 130 1.18 -1.65 -9.44
C GLN A 130 1.32 -3.18 -9.56
N LEU A 131 1.08 -3.90 -8.47
CA LEU A 131 1.20 -5.35 -8.43
C LEU A 131 0.32 -6.03 -9.49
N TYR A 132 -0.95 -5.68 -9.54
CA TYR A 132 -1.89 -6.27 -10.50
C TYR A 132 -1.75 -5.67 -11.91
N GLY A 133 -1.61 -4.38 -12.05
CA GLY A 133 -1.47 -3.71 -13.35
C GLY A 133 -0.28 -4.24 -14.14
N GLU A 134 0.89 -4.31 -13.54
CA GLU A 134 2.09 -4.84 -14.20
C GLU A 134 2.10 -6.36 -14.34
N SER A 135 1.38 -7.09 -13.50
CA SER A 135 1.36 -8.56 -13.55
C SER A 135 0.33 -9.09 -14.55
N GLU A 136 -0.87 -8.53 -14.58
CA GLU A 136 -2.01 -9.06 -15.33
C GLU A 136 -2.29 -8.33 -16.64
N GLY A 137 -1.90 -7.07 -16.79
CA GLY A 137 -2.13 -6.24 -17.97
C GLY A 137 -1.29 -6.66 -19.17
N LYS A 138 -1.54 -7.85 -19.73
CA LYS A 138 -0.78 -8.46 -20.84
C LYS A 138 -1.71 -9.04 -21.90
N ALA A 139 -1.25 -9.09 -23.13
CA ALA A 139 -1.97 -9.68 -24.25
C ALA A 139 -3.42 -9.15 -24.41
N ASN A 140 -3.63 -7.86 -24.17
CA ASN A 140 -4.95 -7.20 -24.16
C ASN A 140 -5.97 -7.81 -23.20
N LYS A 141 -5.47 -8.36 -22.09
CA LYS A 141 -6.29 -8.99 -21.04
C LYS A 141 -5.92 -8.41 -19.67
N GLY A 142 -6.72 -8.74 -18.68
CA GLY A 142 -6.52 -8.37 -17.29
C GLY A 142 -7.64 -7.46 -16.76
N ILE A 143 -7.80 -7.50 -15.45
CA ILE A 143 -8.71 -6.63 -14.71
C ILE A 143 -7.97 -5.33 -14.45
N PHE A 144 -8.58 -4.19 -14.76
CA PHE A 144 -7.96 -2.88 -14.47
C PHE A 144 -8.02 -2.59 -12.98
N PRO A 145 -6.87 -2.43 -12.29
CA PRO A 145 -6.86 -2.13 -10.86
C PRO A 145 -7.03 -0.63 -10.64
N ALA A 146 -8.10 -0.25 -9.96
CA ALA A 146 -8.37 1.12 -9.53
C ALA A 146 -8.42 1.19 -8.01
N GLY A 147 -8.19 2.36 -7.44
CA GLY A 147 -8.24 2.55 -5.99
C GLY A 147 -9.02 3.78 -5.61
N VAL A 148 -9.70 3.72 -4.46
CA VAL A 148 -10.43 4.84 -3.88
C VAL A 148 -10.19 4.95 -2.38
N ASP A 149 -10.11 6.18 -1.90
CA ASP A 149 -9.99 6.52 -0.48
C ASP A 149 -11.32 7.10 0.00
N PHE A 150 -12.12 6.27 0.62
CA PHE A 150 -13.40 6.70 1.17
C PHE A 150 -13.21 7.33 2.58
N THR A 151 -14.03 8.30 2.97
CA THR A 151 -15.24 8.80 2.30
C THR A 151 -14.97 9.89 1.25
N THR A 152 -13.73 10.36 1.09
CA THR A 152 -13.40 11.45 0.16
C THR A 152 -13.84 11.15 -1.26
N ASP A 153 -13.51 9.97 -1.77
CA ASP A 153 -13.85 9.58 -3.14
C ASP A 153 -15.33 9.19 -3.35
N LEU A 154 -16.15 9.14 -2.32
CA LEU A 154 -17.60 9.10 -2.50
C LEU A 154 -18.12 10.35 -3.19
N HIS A 155 -17.46 11.50 -2.98
CA HIS A 155 -17.82 12.76 -3.66
C HIS A 155 -17.38 12.81 -5.13
N SER A 156 -16.41 12.02 -5.53
CA SER A 156 -15.89 11.95 -6.89
C SER A 156 -16.44 10.75 -7.68
N MET A 157 -16.46 9.57 -7.06
CA MET A 157 -16.77 8.30 -7.70
C MET A 157 -18.09 7.67 -7.26
N GLY A 158 -18.68 8.12 -6.14
CA GLY A 158 -19.85 7.48 -5.56
C GLY A 158 -21.04 7.38 -6.53
N GLN A 159 -21.31 8.45 -7.29
CA GLN A 159 -22.38 8.45 -8.29
C GLN A 159 -22.15 7.39 -9.39
N TYR A 160 -20.90 7.25 -9.87
CA TYR A 160 -20.59 6.27 -10.91
C TYR A 160 -20.66 4.84 -10.37
N ILE A 161 -20.16 4.61 -9.15
CA ILE A 161 -20.23 3.30 -8.49
C ILE A 161 -21.69 2.88 -8.32
N GLN A 162 -22.54 3.81 -7.88
CA GLN A 162 -23.97 3.55 -7.62
C GLN A 162 -24.79 3.32 -8.89
N GLN A 163 -24.61 4.13 -9.93
CA GLN A 163 -25.50 4.16 -11.10
C GLN A 163 -24.77 4.14 -12.45
N GLY A 164 -23.45 3.96 -12.47
CA GLY A 164 -22.68 3.86 -13.72
C GLY A 164 -22.80 2.51 -14.41
N VAL A 165 -21.98 2.31 -15.43
CA VAL A 165 -21.89 1.04 -16.17
C VAL A 165 -21.47 -0.09 -15.21
N ARG A 166 -22.17 -1.22 -15.27
CA ARG A 166 -21.92 -2.38 -14.39
C ARG A 166 -20.72 -3.20 -14.85
N MET A 167 -19.54 -2.59 -14.79
CA MET A 167 -18.24 -3.21 -15.11
C MET A 167 -17.28 -3.22 -13.92
N LEU A 168 -17.68 -2.67 -12.78
CA LEU A 168 -16.90 -2.60 -11.56
C LEU A 168 -17.23 -3.76 -10.64
N MET A 169 -16.21 -4.35 -10.04
CA MET A 169 -16.30 -5.13 -8.81
C MET A 169 -15.51 -4.40 -7.73
N GLU A 170 -15.96 -4.47 -6.51
CA GLU A 170 -15.37 -3.75 -5.39
C GLU A 170 -14.81 -4.71 -4.35
N THR A 171 -13.58 -4.43 -3.91
CA THR A 171 -12.93 -5.12 -2.80
C THR A 171 -12.66 -4.11 -1.71
N VAL A 172 -13.28 -4.28 -0.54
CA VAL A 172 -13.17 -3.32 0.57
C VAL A 172 -12.17 -3.84 1.61
N ILE A 173 -11.20 -2.98 1.97
CA ILE A 173 -10.31 -3.25 3.10
C ILE A 173 -10.95 -2.68 4.36
N SER A 174 -11.46 -3.56 5.21
CA SER A 174 -12.08 -3.20 6.47
C SER A 174 -11.09 -3.28 7.63
N VAL A 175 -10.99 -2.21 8.43
CA VAL A 175 -10.13 -2.17 9.61
C VAL A 175 -10.95 -2.58 10.83
N GLY A 176 -10.66 -3.78 11.38
CA GLY A 176 -11.39 -4.30 12.54
C GLY A 176 -11.12 -3.55 13.84
N LYS A 177 -9.86 -3.10 14.04
CA LYS A 177 -9.44 -2.34 15.23
C LYS A 177 -8.48 -1.22 14.83
N PRO A 178 -8.88 0.04 14.96
CA PRO A 178 -8.02 1.17 14.67
C PRO A 178 -6.92 1.32 15.72
N HIS A 179 -5.78 1.87 15.31
CA HIS A 179 -4.67 2.14 16.22
C HIS A 179 -4.97 3.27 17.20
N TYR A 180 -5.67 4.31 16.73
CA TYR A 180 -6.11 5.45 17.55
C TYR A 180 -7.62 5.52 17.58
N GLN A 181 -8.15 5.91 18.74
CA GLN A 181 -9.56 6.15 18.95
C GLN A 181 -9.76 7.62 19.29
N VAL A 182 -10.47 8.33 18.41
CA VAL A 182 -10.79 9.75 18.58
C VAL A 182 -12.28 9.90 18.69
N GLN A 183 -12.75 10.49 19.79
CA GLN A 183 -14.17 10.81 19.99
C GLN A 183 -14.50 12.20 19.43
N ILE A 184 -15.67 12.31 18.85
CA ILE A 184 -16.22 13.58 18.36
C ILE A 184 -16.69 14.38 19.58
N PRO A 185 -16.17 15.60 19.80
CA PRO A 185 -16.59 16.41 20.94
C PRO A 185 -18.00 16.97 20.72
N SER A 186 -18.66 17.33 21.84
CA SER A 186 -19.87 18.17 21.78
C SER A 186 -19.50 19.64 21.64
N ASP A 187 -20.24 20.37 20.81
CA ASP A 187 -20.16 21.82 20.71
C ASP A 187 -21.40 22.48 21.31
N ALA A 188 -21.23 23.38 22.29
CA ALA A 188 -22.34 24.06 22.97
C ALA A 188 -23.19 24.91 22.02
N ALA A 189 -22.59 25.49 20.99
CA ALA A 189 -23.26 26.31 19.99
C ALA A 189 -23.97 25.47 18.92
N ASN A 190 -23.49 24.26 18.67
CA ASN A 190 -24.03 23.33 17.66
C ASN A 190 -24.37 23.96 16.31
N LEU A 191 -23.51 24.89 15.85
CA LEU A 191 -23.77 25.63 14.60
C LEU A 191 -23.72 24.76 13.37
N ASP A 192 -22.88 23.71 13.39
CA ASP A 192 -22.76 22.69 12.37
C ASP A 192 -23.86 21.62 12.43
N LYS A 193 -24.65 21.60 13.50
CA LYS A 193 -25.72 20.63 13.78
C LYS A 193 -25.22 19.20 13.90
N LEU A 194 -23.93 18.99 14.26
CA LEU A 194 -23.32 17.68 14.32
C LEU A 194 -23.31 17.05 15.74
N ASN A 195 -23.93 17.68 16.75
CA ASN A 195 -23.98 17.13 18.11
C ASN A 195 -24.65 15.75 18.20
N PHE A 196 -25.39 15.31 17.20
CA PHE A 196 -25.91 13.94 17.15
C PHE A 196 -24.80 12.88 16.99
N LEU A 197 -23.59 13.30 16.59
CA LEU A 197 -22.39 12.48 16.53
C LEU A 197 -21.54 12.57 17.79
N ALA A 198 -21.83 13.51 18.70
CA ALA A 198 -21.03 13.72 19.90
C ALA A 198 -20.91 12.43 20.74
N GLY A 199 -19.71 12.15 21.20
CA GLY A 199 -19.39 10.92 21.94
C GLY A 199 -19.16 9.68 21.09
N LYS A 200 -19.53 9.68 19.80
CA LYS A 200 -19.19 8.60 18.88
C LYS A 200 -17.71 8.70 18.48
N ARG A 201 -17.11 7.56 18.19
CA ARG A 201 -15.74 7.55 17.65
C ARG A 201 -15.75 7.78 16.14
N VAL A 202 -14.71 8.42 15.64
CA VAL A 202 -14.54 8.68 14.19
C VAL A 202 -14.51 7.38 13.39
N ASP A 203 -13.85 6.33 13.93
CA ASP A 203 -13.81 5.02 13.28
C ASP A 203 -15.19 4.31 13.25
N GLU A 204 -16.03 4.53 14.26
CA GLU A 204 -17.42 4.04 14.24
C GLU A 204 -18.25 4.73 13.15
N VAL A 205 -18.09 6.03 12.98
CA VAL A 205 -18.77 6.78 11.92
C VAL A 205 -18.30 6.32 10.52
N ASN A 206 -16.98 6.13 10.34
CA ASN A 206 -16.44 5.56 9.12
C ASN A 206 -16.96 4.14 8.85
N LYS A 207 -17.08 3.32 9.89
CA LYS A 207 -17.63 1.96 9.74
C LYS A 207 -19.10 1.95 9.32
N MET A 208 -19.88 2.93 9.78
CA MET A 208 -21.26 3.10 9.31
C MET A 208 -21.30 3.46 7.82
N ALA A 209 -20.39 4.32 7.35
CA ALA A 209 -20.29 4.65 5.93
C ALA A 209 -19.78 3.47 5.09
N GLU A 210 -18.93 2.61 5.63
CA GLU A 210 -18.47 1.38 4.96
C GLU A 210 -19.62 0.35 4.78
N LEU A 211 -20.56 0.31 5.71
CA LEU A 211 -21.68 -0.65 5.69
C LEU A 211 -22.90 -0.18 4.86
N GLY A 212 -22.99 1.11 4.56
CA GLY A 212 -24.08 1.72 3.77
C GLY A 212 -23.83 1.70 2.30
#